data_28e813e4fdc08c16aa605cf9608e6c29
#
_entry.id   28e813e4fdc08c16aa605cf9608e6c29
#
_cell.length_a   1.000
_cell.length_b   1.000
_cell.length_c   1.000
_cell.angle_alpha   90.00
_cell.angle_beta   90.00
_cell.angle_gamma   90.00
#
_symmetry.space_group_name_H-M   'P 1'
#
loop_
_entity.id
_entity.type
_entity.pdbx_description
1 polymer ?
#
loop_
_entity_poly.entity_id
_entity_poly.type
_entity_poly.pdbx_seq_one_letter_code
_entity_poly.pdbx_strand_id
1 'polypeptide(L)'
;CKMSTKEEILSTYRRNINVKEQYDMPDLDALKGVEYSDPVAQFIAMSKAVGGDVVTLERGADVNEAIRKAYPEAKVFTSNVPGITIAQRNPDTVGSAQELNGTDVGIVQGEIGVAENGCVWVPQTMKERAVCFISEYLVILLSRNSIVSNMHQAYSRVRMTSYGYGCFISGPSKTADIAQALVMGAQAARGVTVILTD
;
A
#
# COMPACT_ATOMS: atom_id res chain seq x y z
N CYS A 1 -37.45 -16.88 -20.49
CA CYS A 1 -36.23 -16.08 -20.27
C CYS A 1 -35.14 -17.03 -19.78
N LYS A 2 -33.99 -17.14 -20.48
CA LYS A 2 -32.87 -17.94 -20.00
C LYS A 2 -32.23 -17.17 -18.83
N MET A 3 -32.11 -17.81 -17.68
CA MET A 3 -31.35 -17.25 -16.54
C MET A 3 -29.91 -16.98 -16.96
N SER A 4 -29.30 -15.93 -16.43
CA SER A 4 -27.88 -15.70 -16.64
C SER A 4 -27.05 -16.76 -15.92
N THR A 5 -25.85 -17.04 -16.38
CA THR A 5 -24.93 -18.01 -15.74
C THR A 5 -24.72 -17.70 -14.25
N LYS A 6 -24.70 -16.41 -13.89
CA LYS A 6 -24.60 -15.97 -12.49
C LYS A 6 -25.84 -16.40 -11.69
N GLU A 7 -27.03 -16.18 -12.21
CA GLU A 7 -28.28 -16.55 -11.53
C GLU A 7 -28.41 -18.06 -11.36
N GLU A 8 -27.95 -18.83 -12.34
CA GLU A 8 -27.92 -20.29 -12.31
C GLU A 8 -26.97 -20.80 -11.22
N ILE A 9 -25.77 -20.26 -11.14
CA ILE A 9 -24.80 -20.60 -10.08
C ILE A 9 -25.37 -20.23 -8.70
N LEU A 10 -25.89 -19.02 -8.55
CA LEU A 10 -26.44 -18.58 -7.27
C LEU A 10 -27.68 -19.38 -6.84
N SER A 11 -28.53 -19.76 -7.79
CA SER A 11 -29.72 -20.58 -7.50
C SER A 11 -29.34 -22.00 -7.06
N THR A 12 -28.31 -22.58 -7.72
CA THR A 12 -27.78 -23.89 -7.37
C THR A 12 -27.11 -23.87 -6.00
N TYR A 13 -26.33 -22.84 -5.72
CA TYR A 13 -25.71 -22.62 -4.41
C TYR A 13 -26.77 -22.52 -3.31
N ARG A 14 -27.77 -21.65 -3.45
CA ARG A 14 -28.86 -21.48 -2.47
C ARG A 14 -29.67 -22.74 -2.24
N ARG A 15 -29.87 -23.57 -3.27
CA ARG A 15 -30.58 -24.83 -3.19
C ARG A 15 -29.79 -25.90 -2.43
N ASN A 16 -28.47 -25.89 -2.55
CA ASN A 16 -27.59 -26.91 -1.97
C ASN A 16 -27.05 -26.53 -0.58
N ILE A 17 -27.18 -25.26 -0.17
CA ILE A 17 -26.84 -24.85 1.18
C ILE A 17 -27.98 -25.25 2.13
N ASN A 18 -27.74 -26.26 2.90
CA ASN A 18 -28.56 -26.63 4.07
C ASN A 18 -28.09 -25.84 5.30
N VAL A 19 -28.10 -24.52 5.26
CA VAL A 19 -27.86 -23.72 6.47
C VAL A 19 -29.10 -23.85 7.34
N LYS A 20 -29.02 -24.71 8.34
CA LYS A 20 -30.10 -24.91 9.33
C LYS A 20 -30.04 -23.91 10.49
N GLU A 21 -28.90 -23.25 10.65
CA GLU A 21 -28.64 -22.31 11.74
C GLU A 21 -28.19 -20.96 11.15
N GLN A 22 -28.82 -19.90 11.61
CA GLN A 22 -28.44 -18.57 11.33
C GLN A 22 -27.48 -18.12 12.44
N TYR A 23 -26.24 -17.84 12.09
CA TYR A 23 -25.26 -17.31 13.03
C TYR A 23 -25.23 -15.80 12.92
N ASP A 24 -25.21 -15.15 14.06
CA ASP A 24 -24.98 -13.70 14.10
C ASP A 24 -23.56 -13.38 13.65
N MET A 25 -23.40 -12.23 12.99
CA MET A 25 -22.06 -11.74 12.67
C MET A 25 -21.28 -11.54 13.97
N PRO A 26 -20.00 -11.97 14.03
CA PRO A 26 -19.16 -11.68 15.18
C PRO A 26 -19.10 -10.18 15.45
N ASP A 27 -19.15 -9.80 16.72
CA ASP A 27 -18.88 -8.43 17.13
C ASP A 27 -17.38 -8.13 16.94
N LEU A 28 -17.05 -7.53 15.80
CA LEU A 28 -15.67 -7.18 15.46
C LEU A 28 -15.12 -6.05 16.34
N ASP A 29 -15.98 -5.22 16.93
CA ASP A 29 -15.58 -4.14 17.82
C ASP A 29 -15.16 -4.67 19.20
N ALA A 30 -15.64 -5.87 19.56
CA ALA A 30 -15.20 -6.56 20.77
C ALA A 30 -13.79 -7.18 20.64
N LEU A 31 -13.27 -7.34 19.42
CA LEU A 31 -11.93 -7.86 19.18
C LEU A 31 -10.89 -6.78 19.44
N LYS A 32 -10.28 -6.83 20.62
CA LYS A 32 -9.15 -5.96 20.94
C LYS A 32 -7.89 -6.52 20.31
N GLY A 33 -7.36 -5.83 19.29
CA GLY A 33 -6.05 -6.12 18.73
C GLY A 33 -4.92 -5.63 19.66
N VAL A 34 -3.69 -5.93 19.28
CA VAL A 34 -2.50 -5.41 19.98
C VAL A 34 -2.49 -3.89 19.92
N GLU A 35 -2.22 -3.24 21.04
CA GLU A 35 -2.00 -1.80 21.12
C GLU A 35 -0.57 -1.50 21.57
N TYR A 36 0.03 -0.48 20.99
CA TYR A 36 1.38 -0.04 21.31
C TYR A 36 1.34 1.33 21.96
N SER A 37 2.15 1.52 22.99
CA SER A 37 2.32 2.82 23.68
C SER A 37 2.93 3.88 22.74
N ASP A 38 3.78 3.45 21.81
CA ASP A 38 4.36 4.26 20.73
C ASP A 38 4.19 3.55 19.39
N PRO A 39 3.05 3.74 18.72
CA PRO A 39 2.79 3.12 17.42
C PRO A 39 3.78 3.57 16.34
N VAL A 40 4.32 4.79 16.42
CA VAL A 40 5.27 5.32 15.43
C VAL A 40 6.60 4.58 15.53
N ALA A 41 7.16 4.45 16.74
CA ALA A 41 8.39 3.70 16.94
C ALA A 41 8.24 2.23 16.52
N GLN A 42 7.11 1.60 16.86
CA GLN A 42 6.80 0.24 16.46
C GLN A 42 6.67 0.09 14.94
N PHE A 43 5.98 1.04 14.27
CA PHE A 43 5.87 1.06 12.81
C PHE A 43 7.25 1.11 12.14
N ILE A 44 8.14 1.99 12.63
CA ILE A 44 9.51 2.11 12.12
C ILE A 44 10.26 0.78 12.28
N ALA A 45 10.17 0.16 13.45
CA ALA A 45 10.83 -1.12 13.72
C ALA A 45 10.31 -2.24 12.79
N MET A 46 9.00 -2.34 12.62
CA MET A 46 8.38 -3.37 11.78
C MET A 46 8.63 -3.13 10.29
N SER A 47 8.58 -1.88 9.81
CA SER A 47 8.91 -1.55 8.43
C SER A 47 10.34 -1.97 8.06
N LYS A 48 11.30 -1.78 8.97
CA LYS A 48 12.68 -2.25 8.79
C LYS A 48 12.78 -3.79 8.87
N ALA A 49 12.06 -4.42 9.79
CA ALA A 49 12.06 -5.87 9.94
C ALA A 49 11.54 -6.59 8.68
N VAL A 50 10.58 -5.98 7.96
CA VAL A 50 10.10 -6.51 6.68
C VAL A 50 10.98 -6.09 5.49
N GLY A 51 12.12 -5.45 5.72
CA GLY A 51 13.10 -5.09 4.69
C GLY A 51 12.82 -3.78 3.95
N GLY A 52 11.93 -2.94 4.47
CA GLY A 52 11.76 -1.56 4.02
C GLY A 52 12.64 -0.59 4.79
N ASP A 53 12.68 0.65 4.30
CA ASP A 53 13.34 1.77 4.97
C ASP A 53 12.32 2.80 5.45
N VAL A 54 12.67 3.53 6.52
CA VAL A 54 11.86 4.63 7.01
C VAL A 54 12.74 5.87 7.22
N VAL A 55 12.32 6.96 6.61
CA VAL A 55 12.91 8.30 6.79
C VAL A 55 11.90 9.16 7.54
N THR A 56 12.31 9.71 8.67
CA THR A 56 11.49 10.66 9.42
C THR A 56 11.93 12.07 9.07
N LEU A 57 11.00 12.86 8.54
CA LEU A 57 11.27 14.27 8.26
C LEU A 57 10.94 15.14 9.48
N GLU A 58 11.76 16.14 9.68
CA GLU A 58 11.45 17.24 10.60
C GLU A 58 10.44 18.20 9.94
N ARG A 59 9.70 18.91 10.76
CA ARG A 59 8.71 19.87 10.29
C ARG A 59 9.33 20.92 9.38
N GLY A 60 8.80 21.04 8.17
CA GLY A 60 9.28 21.99 7.16
C GLY A 60 10.48 21.52 6.32
N ALA A 61 10.97 20.28 6.53
CA ALA A 61 12.00 19.71 5.67
C ALA A 61 11.46 19.45 4.24
N ASP A 62 12.32 19.64 3.25
CA ASP A 62 11.96 19.40 1.85
C ASP A 62 11.93 17.89 1.56
N VAL A 63 10.74 17.38 1.27
CA VAL A 63 10.53 16.00 0.89
C VAL A 63 11.25 15.62 -0.40
N ASN A 64 11.37 16.55 -1.36
CA ASN A 64 12.05 16.29 -2.63
C ASN A 64 13.55 16.08 -2.42
N GLU A 65 14.15 16.89 -1.54
CA GLU A 65 15.55 16.73 -1.18
C GLU A 65 15.79 15.40 -0.45
N ALA A 66 14.92 15.02 0.47
CA ALA A 66 15.01 13.76 1.18
C ALA A 66 14.93 12.55 0.23
N ILE A 67 14.05 12.59 -0.77
CA ILE A 67 13.94 11.55 -1.79
C ILE A 67 15.20 11.48 -2.65
N ARG A 68 15.72 12.62 -3.13
CA ARG A 68 16.95 12.65 -3.90
C ARG A 68 18.15 12.10 -3.13
N LYS A 69 18.23 12.40 -1.83
CA LYS A 69 19.28 11.89 -0.95
C LYS A 69 19.17 10.37 -0.74
N ALA A 70 17.95 9.86 -0.63
CA ALA A 70 17.71 8.40 -0.49
C ALA A 70 18.03 7.64 -1.79
N TYR A 71 17.82 8.28 -2.95
CA TYR A 71 18.01 7.67 -4.28
C TYR A 71 18.86 8.54 -5.20
N PRO A 72 20.17 8.71 -4.91
CA PRO A 72 21.02 9.65 -5.65
C PRO A 72 21.27 9.25 -7.11
N GLU A 73 21.19 7.94 -7.42
CA GLU A 73 21.40 7.42 -8.78
C GLU A 73 20.12 7.40 -9.63
N ALA A 74 18.95 7.63 -9.01
CA ALA A 74 17.68 7.62 -9.74
C ALA A 74 17.57 8.81 -10.70
N LYS A 75 17.10 8.53 -11.92
CA LYS A 75 16.94 9.52 -13.00
C LYS A 75 15.48 9.78 -13.30
N VAL A 76 14.64 8.75 -13.21
CA VAL A 76 13.23 8.83 -13.57
C VAL A 76 12.35 8.68 -12.34
N PHE A 77 11.79 9.79 -11.91
CA PHE A 77 10.82 9.84 -10.82
C PHE A 77 9.40 9.97 -11.39
N THR A 78 8.47 9.22 -10.83
CA THR A 78 7.06 9.23 -11.24
C THR A 78 6.17 9.52 -10.04
N SER A 79 5.30 10.52 -10.12
CA SER A 79 4.37 10.87 -9.04
C SER A 79 3.21 11.73 -9.55
N ASN A 80 2.05 11.61 -8.90
CA ASN A 80 0.95 12.58 -9.00
C ASN A 80 0.73 13.33 -7.67
N VAL A 81 1.59 13.10 -6.67
CA VAL A 81 1.42 13.71 -5.36
C VAL A 81 1.74 15.19 -5.44
N PRO A 82 0.83 16.08 -4.99
CA PRO A 82 1.09 17.52 -4.94
C PRO A 82 2.34 17.85 -4.13
N GLY A 83 3.15 18.79 -4.62
CA GLY A 83 4.40 19.19 -3.95
C GLY A 83 5.62 18.33 -4.30
N ILE A 84 5.46 17.22 -5.01
CA ILE A 84 6.57 16.46 -5.57
C ILE A 84 6.96 17.11 -6.91
N THR A 85 8.05 17.89 -6.88
CA THR A 85 8.54 18.66 -8.03
C THR A 85 9.64 17.97 -8.83
N ILE A 86 10.20 16.89 -8.28
CA ILE A 86 11.28 16.13 -8.92
C ILE A 86 10.78 15.10 -9.93
N ALA A 87 9.46 14.85 -9.99
CA ALA A 87 8.87 13.86 -10.89
C ALA A 87 8.85 14.37 -12.35
N GLN A 88 9.36 13.54 -13.27
CA GLN A 88 9.32 13.79 -14.71
C GLN A 88 8.07 13.18 -15.36
N ARG A 89 7.47 12.16 -14.70
CA ARG A 89 6.28 11.46 -15.18
C ARG A 89 5.14 11.58 -14.18
N ASN A 90 3.94 11.63 -14.70
CA ASN A 90 2.72 11.65 -13.87
C ASN A 90 1.81 10.47 -14.27
N PRO A 91 1.46 9.57 -13.33
CA PRO A 91 0.61 8.41 -13.61
C PRO A 91 -0.82 8.77 -14.01
N ASP A 92 -1.23 10.03 -13.85
CA ASP A 92 -2.55 10.50 -14.29
C ASP A 92 -2.60 10.90 -15.76
N THR A 93 -1.45 11.23 -16.36
CA THR A 93 -1.36 11.78 -17.72
C THR A 93 -0.88 10.79 -18.77
N VAL A 94 -0.35 9.63 -18.37
CA VAL A 94 0.09 8.59 -19.31
C VAL A 94 -1.11 7.93 -20.00
N GLY A 95 -0.89 7.50 -21.24
CA GLY A 95 -1.91 6.83 -22.05
C GLY A 95 -2.13 5.37 -21.63
N SER A 96 -1.07 4.72 -21.12
CA SER A 96 -1.11 3.33 -20.69
C SER A 96 -0.13 3.05 -19.56
N ALA A 97 -0.34 1.97 -18.82
CA ALA A 97 0.55 1.52 -17.74
C ALA A 97 1.97 1.24 -18.23
N GLN A 98 2.14 0.78 -19.47
CA GLN A 98 3.44 0.46 -20.08
C GLN A 98 4.35 1.68 -20.21
N GLU A 99 3.80 2.88 -20.34
CA GLU A 99 4.57 4.13 -20.39
C GLU A 99 5.29 4.46 -19.08
N LEU A 100 4.86 3.83 -17.98
CA LEU A 100 5.54 3.93 -16.67
C LEU A 100 6.76 3.00 -16.57
N ASN A 101 6.98 2.12 -17.55
CA ASN A 101 8.15 1.25 -17.53
C ASN A 101 9.47 2.06 -17.53
N GLY A 102 10.46 1.59 -16.78
CA GLY A 102 11.72 2.32 -16.58
C GLY A 102 11.58 3.49 -15.58
N THR A 103 10.57 3.47 -14.71
CA THR A 103 10.52 4.35 -13.54
C THR A 103 11.50 3.83 -12.48
N ASP A 104 12.50 4.64 -12.12
CA ASP A 104 13.45 4.29 -11.06
C ASP A 104 12.76 4.40 -9.68
N VAL A 105 12.03 5.49 -9.44
CA VAL A 105 11.35 5.74 -8.17
C VAL A 105 9.91 6.19 -8.41
N GLY A 106 8.95 5.37 -7.99
CA GLY A 106 7.56 5.77 -7.87
C GLY A 106 7.30 6.41 -6.51
N ILE A 107 6.60 7.54 -6.48
CA ILE A 107 6.28 8.26 -5.24
C ILE A 107 4.77 8.36 -5.13
N VAL A 108 4.21 7.82 -4.06
CA VAL A 108 2.77 7.74 -3.85
C VAL A 108 2.39 8.22 -2.44
N GLN A 109 1.12 8.58 -2.27
CA GLN A 109 0.57 8.96 -0.97
C GLN A 109 -0.01 7.74 -0.26
N GLY A 110 0.42 7.48 0.97
CA GLY A 110 -0.21 6.56 1.91
C GLY A 110 -1.18 7.28 2.83
N GLU A 111 -2.22 6.60 3.27
CA GLU A 111 -3.23 7.16 4.18
C GLU A 111 -3.11 6.64 5.60
N ILE A 112 -2.83 5.35 5.77
CA ILE A 112 -2.81 4.70 7.08
C ILE A 112 -1.57 3.82 7.19
N GLY A 113 -0.77 4.01 8.25
CA GLY A 113 0.31 3.10 8.63
C GLY A 113 -0.12 2.14 9.73
N VAL A 114 0.37 0.91 9.71
CA VAL A 114 0.01 -0.13 10.69
C VAL A 114 1.26 -0.61 11.42
N ALA A 115 1.29 -0.37 12.73
CA ALA A 115 2.46 -0.64 13.54
C ALA A 115 2.77 -2.13 13.72
N GLU A 116 1.74 -2.99 13.77
CA GLU A 116 1.94 -4.43 14.03
C GLU A 116 2.71 -5.15 12.92
N ASN A 117 2.65 -4.67 11.67
CA ASN A 117 3.23 -5.36 10.51
C ASN A 117 3.97 -4.43 9.53
N GLY A 118 4.08 -3.12 9.85
CA GLY A 118 4.80 -2.14 9.03
C GLY A 118 4.17 -1.86 7.66
N CYS A 119 2.90 -2.23 7.44
CA CYS A 119 2.25 -1.96 6.17
C CYS A 119 1.65 -0.55 6.12
N VAL A 120 1.49 -0.05 4.90
CA VAL A 120 0.83 1.23 4.61
C VAL A 120 -0.32 0.99 3.65
N TRP A 121 -1.50 1.52 3.99
CA TRP A 121 -2.62 1.59 3.06
C TRP A 121 -2.36 2.67 2.01
N VAL A 122 -2.30 2.23 0.75
CA VAL A 122 -2.12 3.09 -0.42
C VAL A 122 -3.42 3.03 -1.24
N PRO A 123 -4.24 4.08 -1.21
CA PRO A 123 -5.44 4.20 -2.05
C PRO A 123 -5.03 4.47 -3.50
N GLN A 124 -5.84 4.03 -4.45
CA GLN A 124 -5.66 4.41 -5.84
C GLN A 124 -6.21 5.82 -6.07
N THR A 125 -5.41 6.83 -5.74
CA THR A 125 -5.69 8.24 -6.04
C THR A 125 -5.15 8.68 -7.41
N MET A 126 -4.42 7.80 -8.09
CA MET A 126 -3.87 7.98 -9.43
C MET A 126 -4.62 7.15 -10.46
N LYS A 127 -4.65 7.62 -11.73
CA LYS A 127 -5.23 6.88 -12.84
C LYS A 127 -4.53 5.54 -13.05
N GLU A 128 -3.19 5.54 -13.14
CA GLU A 128 -2.40 4.35 -13.39
C GLU A 128 -1.73 3.84 -12.10
N ARG A 129 -2.43 2.94 -11.40
CA ARG A 129 -1.91 2.29 -10.17
C ARG A 129 -0.65 1.45 -10.39
N ALA A 130 -0.32 1.15 -11.65
CA ALA A 130 0.90 0.42 -11.99
C ALA A 130 2.16 1.07 -11.42
N VAL A 131 2.17 2.39 -11.16
CA VAL A 131 3.29 3.09 -10.52
C VAL A 131 3.71 2.44 -9.19
N CYS A 132 2.77 1.86 -8.43
CA CYS A 132 3.06 1.18 -7.17
C CYS A 132 3.85 -0.12 -7.33
N PHE A 133 3.86 -0.71 -8.53
CA PHE A 133 4.37 -2.06 -8.76
C PHE A 133 5.44 -2.13 -9.85
N ILE A 134 5.38 -1.23 -10.84
CA ILE A 134 6.31 -1.22 -11.98
C ILE A 134 7.62 -0.46 -11.68
N SER A 135 7.61 0.40 -10.68
CA SER A 135 8.78 1.18 -10.26
C SER A 135 9.82 0.29 -9.61
N GLU A 136 11.10 0.56 -9.88
CA GLU A 136 12.20 -0.20 -9.26
C GLU A 136 12.24 0.01 -7.74
N TYR A 137 12.00 1.24 -7.31
CA TYR A 137 11.83 1.61 -5.90
C TYR A 137 10.50 2.32 -5.71
N LEU A 138 9.90 2.15 -4.54
CA LEU A 138 8.67 2.83 -4.16
C LEU A 138 8.91 3.69 -2.91
N VAL A 139 8.55 4.95 -3.01
CA VAL A 139 8.49 5.88 -1.88
C VAL A 139 7.02 6.10 -1.52
N ILE A 140 6.68 5.90 -0.26
CA ILE A 140 5.34 6.14 0.27
C ILE A 140 5.42 7.30 1.26
N LEU A 141 4.74 8.40 0.96
CA LEU A 141 4.61 9.52 1.89
C LEU A 141 3.49 9.22 2.89
N LEU A 142 3.76 9.32 4.17
CA LEU A 142 2.80 8.97 5.20
C LEU A 142 2.87 9.98 6.36
N SER A 143 1.72 10.53 6.77
CA SER A 143 1.67 11.30 8.01
C SER A 143 1.87 10.38 9.22
N ARG A 144 2.77 10.77 10.13
CA ARG A 144 2.97 10.03 11.40
C ARG A 144 1.71 9.96 12.25
N ASN A 145 0.81 10.94 12.12
CA ASN A 145 -0.46 10.99 12.83
C ASN A 145 -1.49 9.98 12.31
N SER A 146 -1.25 9.37 11.15
CA SER A 146 -2.13 8.36 10.56
C SER A 146 -1.74 6.92 10.91
N ILE A 147 -0.69 6.73 11.74
CA ILE A 147 -0.26 5.41 12.18
C ILE A 147 -1.19 4.88 13.27
N VAL A 148 -1.62 3.64 13.09
CA VAL A 148 -2.46 2.89 14.03
C VAL A 148 -1.73 1.67 14.55
N SER A 149 -2.18 1.11 15.67
CA SER A 149 -1.52 -0.04 16.28
C SER A 149 -1.67 -1.32 15.47
N ASN A 150 -2.86 -1.59 14.94
CA ASN A 150 -3.20 -2.91 14.36
C ASN A 150 -4.10 -2.80 13.14
N MET A 151 -4.29 -3.93 12.44
CA MET A 151 -5.10 -4.00 11.22
C MET A 151 -6.58 -3.73 11.47
N HIS A 152 -7.15 -4.09 12.62
CA HIS A 152 -8.55 -3.79 12.92
C HIS A 152 -8.80 -2.29 12.93
N GLN A 153 -7.90 -1.52 13.58
CA GLN A 153 -7.96 -0.06 13.58
C GLN A 153 -7.77 0.51 12.17
N ALA A 154 -6.90 -0.11 11.35
CA ALA A 154 -6.70 0.32 9.97
C ALA A 154 -7.97 0.10 9.13
N TYR A 155 -8.54 -1.10 9.16
CA TYR A 155 -9.76 -1.40 8.39
C TYR A 155 -10.95 -0.53 8.82
N SER A 156 -11.05 -0.17 10.09
CA SER A 156 -12.11 0.73 10.56
C SER A 156 -11.98 2.16 9.99
N ARG A 157 -10.77 2.56 9.55
CA ARG A 157 -10.48 3.88 8.94
C ARG A 157 -10.53 3.87 7.41
N VAL A 158 -10.35 2.72 6.76
CA VAL A 158 -10.40 2.62 5.29
C VAL A 158 -11.78 3.06 4.79
N ARG A 159 -11.82 4.02 3.87
CA ARG A 159 -13.04 4.54 3.23
C ARG A 159 -12.86 4.55 1.72
N MET A 160 -13.51 3.61 1.04
CA MET A 160 -13.46 3.50 -0.43
C MET A 160 -14.61 4.27 -1.09
N THR A 161 -14.79 5.52 -0.69
CA THR A 161 -15.89 6.36 -1.20
C THR A 161 -15.54 7.12 -2.47
N SER A 162 -14.26 7.42 -2.68
CA SER A 162 -13.76 8.23 -3.80
C SER A 162 -12.84 7.47 -4.76
N TYR A 163 -12.50 6.23 -4.44
CA TYR A 163 -11.67 5.34 -5.27
C TYR A 163 -12.17 3.90 -5.15
N GLY A 164 -11.95 3.09 -6.21
CA GLY A 164 -12.42 1.70 -6.26
C GLY A 164 -11.39 0.64 -5.87
N TYR A 165 -10.14 1.04 -5.57
CA TYR A 165 -9.05 0.13 -5.24
C TYR A 165 -8.07 0.76 -4.26
N GLY A 166 -7.50 -0.06 -3.41
CA GLY A 166 -6.36 0.27 -2.56
C GLY A 166 -5.67 -1.01 -2.12
N CYS A 167 -4.45 -0.90 -1.65
CA CYS A 167 -3.72 -2.05 -1.15
C CYS A 167 -2.86 -1.68 0.07
N PHE A 168 -2.64 -2.65 0.95
CA PHE A 168 -1.63 -2.56 1.98
C PHE A 168 -0.29 -3.01 1.41
N ILE A 169 0.73 -2.15 1.51
CA ILE A 169 2.09 -2.43 1.07
C ILE A 169 2.99 -2.52 2.30
N SER A 170 3.69 -3.64 2.44
CA SER A 170 4.59 -3.91 3.57
C SER A 170 5.97 -4.30 3.06
N GLY A 171 6.87 -3.33 3.00
CA GLY A 171 8.21 -3.52 2.49
C GLY A 171 8.30 -3.90 1.01
N PRO A 172 9.49 -4.28 0.52
CA PRO A 172 9.74 -4.62 -0.87
C PRO A 172 9.11 -5.96 -1.27
N SER A 173 8.94 -6.16 -2.59
CA SER A 173 8.46 -7.43 -3.16
C SER A 173 9.41 -8.57 -2.81
N LYS A 174 8.84 -9.65 -2.27
CA LYS A 174 9.56 -10.88 -1.90
C LYS A 174 8.86 -12.07 -2.54
N THR A 175 9.61 -12.87 -3.29
CA THR A 175 9.11 -14.08 -3.92
C THR A 175 9.99 -15.25 -3.47
N ALA A 176 9.39 -16.27 -2.85
CA ALA A 176 10.08 -17.45 -2.35
C ALA A 176 9.98 -18.66 -3.29
N ASP A 177 9.10 -18.61 -4.29
CA ASP A 177 8.74 -19.76 -5.12
C ASP A 177 9.68 -20.00 -6.32
N ILE A 178 10.62 -19.09 -6.55
CA ILE A 178 11.59 -19.23 -7.65
C ILE A 178 12.80 -20.00 -7.13
N ALA A 179 12.91 -21.28 -7.52
CA ALA A 179 14.03 -22.15 -7.20
C ALA A 179 14.35 -22.25 -5.69
N GLN A 180 13.36 -22.12 -4.80
CA GLN A 180 13.51 -22.14 -3.34
C GLN A 180 14.45 -21.05 -2.79
N ALA A 181 14.71 -20.01 -3.58
CA ALA A 181 15.50 -18.85 -3.16
C ALA A 181 14.59 -17.64 -2.96
N LEU A 182 14.88 -16.83 -1.93
CA LEU A 182 14.21 -15.55 -1.73
C LEU A 182 14.71 -14.55 -2.77
N VAL A 183 13.82 -14.13 -3.68
CA VAL A 183 14.13 -13.13 -4.71
C VAL A 183 13.43 -11.82 -4.35
N MET A 184 14.20 -10.73 -4.33
CA MET A 184 13.67 -9.39 -4.08
C MET A 184 13.39 -8.69 -5.40
N GLY A 185 12.20 -8.02 -5.51
CA GLY A 185 11.88 -7.16 -6.64
C GLY A 185 11.52 -7.87 -7.94
N ALA A 186 11.18 -9.16 -7.91
CA ALA A 186 10.84 -9.91 -9.13
C ALA A 186 9.46 -9.53 -9.72
N GLN A 187 8.51 -9.10 -8.89
CA GLN A 187 7.12 -8.83 -9.29
C GLN A 187 6.65 -7.41 -8.95
N ALA A 188 7.39 -6.67 -8.13
CA ALA A 188 7.12 -5.28 -7.77
C ALA A 188 8.42 -4.64 -7.24
N ALA A 189 8.33 -3.46 -6.64
CA ALA A 189 9.46 -2.69 -6.17
C ALA A 189 10.46 -3.54 -5.34
N ARG A 190 11.74 -3.47 -5.69
CA ARG A 190 12.82 -4.15 -4.97
C ARG A 190 13.21 -3.45 -3.67
N GLY A 191 12.80 -2.20 -3.51
CA GLY A 191 12.97 -1.42 -2.28
C GLY A 191 11.77 -0.52 -2.03
N VAL A 192 11.39 -0.39 -0.75
CA VAL A 192 10.31 0.50 -0.31
C VAL A 192 10.82 1.37 0.80
N THR A 193 10.67 2.69 0.64
CA THR A 193 10.95 3.67 1.69
C THR A 193 9.69 4.41 2.08
N VAL A 194 9.35 4.38 3.35
CA VAL A 194 8.28 5.22 3.90
C VAL A 194 8.90 6.52 4.41
N ILE A 195 8.40 7.65 3.91
CA ILE A 195 8.78 8.96 4.42
C ILE A 195 7.68 9.45 5.36
N LEU A 196 8.02 9.53 6.63
CA LEU A 196 7.11 10.03 7.66
C LEU A 196 7.15 11.56 7.70
N THR A 197 5.99 12.17 7.46
CA THR A 197 5.75 13.61 7.55
C THR A 197 4.90 13.94 8.79
N ASP A 198 4.79 15.21 9.12
CA ASP A 198 3.92 15.70 10.21
C ASP A 198 2.44 15.65 9.84
#